data_fc1001ba74b3068ab8a5c84dfb14a4d9
#
_entry.id   fc1001ba74b3068ab8a5c84dfb14a4d9
#
_cell.length_a   1.000
_cell.length_b   1.000
_cell.length_c   1.000
_cell.angle_alpha   90.00
_cell.angle_beta   90.00
_cell.angle_gamma   90.00
#
_symmetry.space_group_name_H-M   'P 1'
#
loop_
_entity.id
_entity.type
_entity.pdbx_description
1 polymer ?
#
loop_
_entity_poly.entity_id
_entity_poly.type
_entity_poly.pdbx_seq_one_letter_code
_entity_poly.pdbx_strand_id
1 'polypeptide(L)'
;MASRKDDAASVATYADHEVITPPHELRRAVSAAVAGDDDPVARAEAALVQLSSEFGAWMQSESERLEAARLDVGRQGFTERTHDALFRAAHDIKGEAATFGYPAAVGVAESLCRLLEHTPEIDRIPIALVNQHVDALRAITREYSRPDVADVAGTLTSRLRDVTDDFLKQENDFRPDYLESIFSPPLAPGSAGT
;
A
#
# COMPACT_ATOMS: atom_id res chain seq x y z
N MET A 1 -56.52 -12.31 -6.46
CA MET A 1 -55.81 -13.32 -5.68
C MET A 1 -54.98 -14.14 -6.65
N ALA A 2 -53.73 -13.79 -6.87
CA ALA A 2 -52.80 -14.57 -7.69
C ALA A 2 -51.85 -15.34 -6.78
N SER A 3 -51.78 -16.62 -7.01
CA SER A 3 -51.14 -17.64 -6.18
C SER A 3 -49.63 -17.46 -6.08
N ARG A 4 -49.12 -17.31 -4.84
CA ARG A 4 -47.71 -17.49 -4.46
C ARG A 4 -47.34 -18.98 -4.56
N LYS A 5 -46.83 -19.44 -5.69
CA LYS A 5 -46.46 -20.85 -5.86
C LYS A 5 -45.06 -21.08 -6.45
N ASP A 6 -44.20 -20.05 -6.53
CA ASP A 6 -42.89 -20.17 -7.18
C ASP A 6 -41.69 -19.84 -6.28
N ASP A 7 -41.84 -19.95 -4.95
CA ASP A 7 -40.80 -19.52 -4.00
C ASP A 7 -40.14 -20.70 -3.25
N ALA A 8 -40.29 -21.91 -3.73
CA ALA A 8 -39.63 -23.08 -3.15
C ALA A 8 -38.50 -23.61 -4.04
N ALA A 9 -37.34 -23.91 -3.44
CA ALA A 9 -36.29 -24.62 -4.14
C ALA A 9 -36.82 -25.96 -4.68
N SER A 10 -36.55 -26.27 -5.94
CA SER A 10 -36.88 -27.58 -6.49
C SER A 10 -35.73 -28.57 -6.18
N VAL A 11 -36.08 -29.76 -5.69
CA VAL A 11 -35.15 -30.85 -5.39
C VAL A 11 -35.45 -32.00 -6.34
N ALA A 12 -34.46 -32.43 -7.11
CA ALA A 12 -34.51 -33.65 -7.92
C ALA A 12 -33.55 -34.67 -7.31
N THR A 13 -34.10 -35.82 -6.84
CA THR A 13 -33.33 -36.89 -6.23
C THR A 13 -32.98 -37.96 -7.26
N TYR A 14 -31.71 -38.30 -7.36
CA TYR A 14 -31.16 -39.36 -8.19
C TYR A 14 -30.65 -40.49 -7.27
N ALA A 15 -30.21 -41.60 -7.88
CA ALA A 15 -29.83 -42.80 -7.09
C ALA A 15 -28.57 -42.58 -6.22
N ASP A 16 -27.73 -41.64 -6.56
CA ASP A 16 -26.42 -41.37 -5.95
C ASP A 16 -26.21 -39.89 -5.52
N HIS A 17 -27.12 -38.98 -5.90
CA HIS A 17 -27.04 -37.56 -5.54
C HIS A 17 -28.39 -36.85 -5.61
N GLU A 18 -28.47 -35.66 -5.02
CA GLU A 18 -29.61 -34.74 -5.13
C GLU A 18 -29.19 -33.45 -5.80
N VAL A 19 -30.02 -32.97 -6.74
CA VAL A 19 -29.84 -31.67 -7.39
C VAL A 19 -30.83 -30.68 -6.79
N ILE A 20 -30.35 -29.68 -6.09
CA ILE A 20 -31.16 -28.63 -5.51
C ILE A 20 -31.05 -27.40 -6.43
N THR A 21 -32.15 -26.98 -7.03
CA THR A 21 -32.22 -25.74 -7.81
C THR A 21 -32.84 -24.66 -6.93
N PRO A 22 -32.06 -23.67 -6.49
CA PRO A 22 -32.57 -22.58 -5.66
C PRO A 22 -33.50 -21.66 -6.46
N PRO A 23 -34.44 -20.97 -5.79
CA PRO A 23 -35.30 -19.99 -6.44
C PRO A 23 -34.50 -18.85 -7.08
N HIS A 24 -34.91 -18.39 -8.24
CA HIS A 24 -34.21 -17.36 -9.02
C HIS A 24 -34.45 -15.93 -8.50
N GLU A 25 -34.37 -15.70 -7.18
CA GLU A 25 -34.57 -14.37 -6.58
C GLU A 25 -33.57 -13.34 -7.08
N LEU A 26 -32.29 -13.70 -7.21
CA LEU A 26 -31.25 -12.84 -7.76
C LEU A 26 -31.56 -12.43 -9.24
N ARG A 27 -32.08 -13.37 -10.03
CA ARG A 27 -32.45 -13.07 -11.44
C ARG A 27 -33.65 -12.12 -11.51
N ARG A 28 -34.59 -12.19 -10.57
CA ARG A 28 -35.70 -11.23 -10.45
C ARG A 28 -35.21 -9.85 -10.01
N ALA A 29 -34.28 -9.79 -9.03
CA ALA A 29 -33.70 -8.54 -8.59
C ALA A 29 -32.89 -7.86 -9.71
N VAL A 30 -32.13 -8.62 -10.48
CA VAL A 30 -31.34 -8.11 -11.62
C VAL A 30 -32.26 -7.74 -12.81
N SER A 31 -33.37 -8.49 -13.06
CA SER A 31 -34.29 -8.18 -14.15
C SER A 31 -35.16 -6.96 -13.87
N ALA A 32 -35.37 -6.60 -12.58
CA ALA A 32 -36.12 -5.39 -12.21
C ALA A 32 -35.31 -4.10 -12.41
N ALA A 33 -34.00 -4.21 -12.68
CA ALA A 33 -33.11 -3.08 -12.98
C ALA A 33 -33.07 -2.73 -14.50
N VAL A 34 -34.09 -3.15 -15.29
CA VAL A 34 -34.13 -2.89 -16.74
C VAL A 34 -34.87 -1.64 -17.06
N ALA A 35 -34.23 -0.81 -17.89
CA ALA A 35 -34.76 0.31 -18.67
C ALA A 35 -35.09 1.60 -17.92
N GLY A 36 -34.08 2.14 -17.29
CA GLY A 36 -33.89 3.58 -17.13
C GLY A 36 -32.48 3.91 -17.61
N ASP A 37 -32.24 5.09 -18.05
CA ASP A 37 -31.05 5.69 -18.67
C ASP A 37 -29.75 5.60 -17.83
N ASP A 38 -29.62 4.57 -16.99
CA ASP A 38 -28.61 4.40 -15.96
C ASP A 38 -27.87 3.07 -16.18
N ASP A 39 -26.88 3.11 -17.09
CA ASP A 39 -25.99 1.99 -17.36
C ASP A 39 -25.14 1.69 -16.10
N PRO A 40 -25.31 0.51 -15.46
CA PRO A 40 -24.54 0.16 -14.27
C PRO A 40 -23.02 0.09 -14.53
N VAL A 41 -22.59 -0.16 -15.78
CA VAL A 41 -21.18 -0.14 -16.16
C VAL A 41 -20.67 1.29 -16.19
N ALA A 42 -21.39 2.21 -16.81
CA ALA A 42 -21.02 3.63 -16.85
C ALA A 42 -20.95 4.24 -15.43
N ARG A 43 -21.86 3.83 -14.53
CA ARG A 43 -21.78 4.26 -13.11
C ARG A 43 -20.56 3.70 -12.40
N ALA A 44 -20.24 2.44 -12.63
CA ALA A 44 -19.05 1.84 -12.04
C ALA A 44 -17.77 2.50 -12.57
N GLU A 45 -17.70 2.79 -13.87
CA GLU A 45 -16.58 3.52 -14.48
C GLU A 45 -16.46 4.95 -13.92
N ALA A 46 -17.56 5.67 -13.78
CA ALA A 46 -17.58 7.01 -13.17
C ALA A 46 -17.12 6.98 -11.70
N ALA A 47 -17.56 5.97 -10.93
CA ALA A 47 -17.11 5.78 -9.55
C ALA A 47 -15.60 5.46 -9.46
N LEU A 48 -15.07 4.66 -10.38
CA LEU A 48 -13.63 4.37 -10.45
C LEU A 48 -12.80 5.63 -10.79
N VAL A 49 -13.29 6.47 -11.70
CA VAL A 49 -12.64 7.75 -12.04
C VAL A 49 -12.62 8.69 -10.83
N GLN A 50 -13.73 8.80 -10.11
CA GLN A 50 -13.82 9.59 -8.90
C GLN A 50 -12.86 9.06 -7.83
N LEU A 51 -12.87 7.76 -7.58
CA LEU A 51 -11.98 7.11 -6.61
C LEU A 51 -10.50 7.31 -6.96
N SER A 52 -10.15 7.21 -8.24
CA SER A 52 -8.78 7.46 -8.71
C SER A 52 -8.32 8.90 -8.44
N SER A 53 -9.21 9.88 -8.55
CA SER A 53 -8.89 11.28 -8.22
C SER A 53 -8.67 11.48 -6.71
N GLU A 54 -9.45 10.79 -5.88
CA GLU A 54 -9.29 10.81 -4.42
C GLU A 54 -7.96 10.17 -4.00
N PHE A 55 -7.54 9.09 -4.66
CA PHE A 55 -6.23 8.44 -4.44
C PHE A 55 -5.06 9.35 -4.78
N GLY A 56 -5.16 10.09 -5.91
CA GLY A 56 -4.16 11.09 -6.28
C GLY A 56 -4.05 12.21 -5.26
N ALA A 57 -5.18 12.73 -4.78
CA ALA A 57 -5.22 13.77 -3.75
C ALA A 57 -4.66 13.27 -2.41
N TRP A 58 -4.95 12.02 -2.03
CA TRP A 58 -4.37 11.39 -0.85
C TRP A 58 -2.85 11.32 -0.95
N MET A 59 -2.30 10.74 -2.02
CA MET A 59 -0.85 10.60 -2.20
C MET A 59 -0.14 11.94 -2.24
N GLN A 60 -0.76 12.97 -2.84
CA GLN A 60 -0.23 14.32 -2.82
C GLN A 60 -0.15 14.88 -1.40
N SER A 61 -1.22 14.70 -0.61
CA SER A 61 -1.26 15.12 0.81
C SER A 61 -0.20 14.42 1.66
N GLU A 62 -0.01 13.11 1.48
CA GLU A 62 1.01 12.36 2.20
C GLU A 62 2.44 12.78 1.79
N SER A 63 2.64 13.04 0.51
CA SER A 63 3.92 13.57 0.00
C SER A 63 4.24 14.95 0.58
N GLU A 64 3.24 15.83 0.71
CA GLU A 64 3.40 17.15 1.33
C GLU A 64 3.66 17.04 2.84
N ARG A 65 2.99 16.12 3.53
CA ARG A 65 3.22 15.85 4.96
C ARG A 65 4.64 15.34 5.21
N LEU A 66 5.12 14.43 4.38
CA LEU A 66 6.49 13.92 4.44
C LEU A 66 7.52 15.03 4.21
N GLU A 67 7.27 15.89 3.21
CA GLU A 67 8.13 17.05 2.92
C GLU A 67 8.15 18.04 4.10
N ALA A 68 7.01 18.34 4.69
CA ALA A 68 6.93 19.21 5.87
C ALA A 68 7.75 18.63 7.04
N ALA A 69 7.64 17.32 7.29
CA ALA A 69 8.42 16.65 8.34
C ALA A 69 9.94 16.72 8.06
N ARG A 70 10.36 16.51 6.81
CA ARG A 70 11.76 16.69 6.38
C ARG A 70 12.27 18.12 6.61
N LEU A 71 11.47 19.12 6.26
CA LEU A 71 11.83 20.52 6.48
C LEU A 71 11.94 20.87 7.97
N ASP A 72 11.10 20.24 8.81
CA ASP A 72 11.20 20.40 10.27
C ASP A 72 12.50 19.81 10.81
N VAL A 73 12.91 18.61 10.33
CA VAL A 73 14.23 18.07 10.64
C VAL A 73 15.35 19.03 10.19
N GLY A 74 15.25 19.59 8.99
CA GLY A 74 16.23 20.55 8.47
C GLY A 74 16.37 21.81 9.32
N ARG A 75 15.27 22.26 9.93
CA ARG A 75 15.25 23.49 10.77
C ARG A 75 15.65 23.25 12.23
N GLN A 76 15.30 22.12 12.80
CA GLN A 76 15.37 21.85 14.24
C GLN A 76 16.37 20.74 14.60
N GLY A 77 16.93 20.07 13.57
CA GLY A 77 17.67 18.83 13.75
C GLY A 77 16.76 17.64 14.03
N PHE A 78 17.38 16.47 14.21
CA PHE A 78 16.69 15.30 14.70
C PHE A 78 16.45 15.43 16.20
N THR A 79 15.19 15.40 16.59
CA THR A 79 14.67 15.30 17.95
C THR A 79 13.64 14.16 17.94
N GLU A 80 13.25 13.63 19.10
CA GLU A 80 12.19 12.62 19.17
C GLU A 80 10.94 13.06 18.38
N ARG A 81 10.54 14.32 18.53
CA ARG A 81 9.36 14.87 17.84
C ARG A 81 9.51 14.91 16.32
N THR A 82 10.65 15.40 15.81
CA THR A 82 10.88 15.52 14.36
C THR A 82 11.12 14.16 13.72
N HIS A 83 11.79 13.26 14.42
CA HIS A 83 11.98 11.87 14.03
C HIS A 83 10.63 11.15 13.91
N ASP A 84 9.79 11.19 14.95
CA ASP A 84 8.48 10.55 14.96
C ASP A 84 7.55 11.08 13.86
N ALA A 85 7.57 12.39 13.63
CA ALA A 85 6.77 12.99 12.56
C ALA A 85 7.19 12.48 11.18
N LEU A 86 8.50 12.41 10.92
CA LEU A 86 9.06 11.90 9.67
C LEU A 86 8.79 10.40 9.50
N PHE A 87 8.99 9.62 10.58
CA PHE A 87 8.74 8.17 10.57
C PHE A 87 7.28 7.86 10.28
N ARG A 88 6.32 8.52 10.97
CA ARG A 88 4.88 8.31 10.74
C ARG A 88 4.49 8.63 9.30
N ALA A 89 4.96 9.76 8.75
CA ALA A 89 4.67 10.11 7.36
C ALA A 89 5.20 9.08 6.36
N ALA A 90 6.42 8.56 6.57
CA ALA A 90 6.97 7.50 5.75
C ALA A 90 6.22 6.16 5.91
N HIS A 91 5.85 5.82 7.15
CA HIS A 91 5.15 4.59 7.48
C HIS A 91 3.74 4.52 6.88
N ASP A 92 3.01 5.64 6.88
CA ASP A 92 1.67 5.71 6.29
C ASP A 92 1.76 5.52 4.76
N ILE A 93 2.73 6.15 4.09
CA ILE A 93 2.99 5.91 2.66
C ILE A 93 3.33 4.43 2.42
N LYS A 94 4.22 3.83 3.22
CA LYS A 94 4.58 2.41 3.12
C LYS A 94 3.36 1.50 3.20
N GLY A 95 2.43 1.78 4.12
CA GLY A 95 1.26 0.94 4.38
C GLY A 95 0.16 1.06 3.33
N GLU A 96 -0.04 2.24 2.79
CA GLU A 96 -1.25 2.57 2.03
C GLU A 96 -1.02 2.85 0.54
N ALA A 97 0.19 3.24 0.14
CA ALA A 97 0.46 3.68 -1.23
C ALA A 97 0.10 2.64 -2.30
N ALA A 98 0.33 1.35 -2.06
CA ALA A 98 -0.06 0.30 -3.01
C ALA A 98 -1.58 0.21 -3.19
N THR A 99 -2.34 0.35 -2.12
CA THR A 99 -3.81 0.33 -2.13
C THR A 99 -4.38 1.50 -2.93
N PHE A 100 -3.73 2.67 -2.83
CA PHE A 100 -4.12 3.87 -3.57
C PHE A 100 -3.47 4.00 -4.96
N GLY A 101 -2.87 2.91 -5.46
CA GLY A 101 -2.38 2.85 -6.84
C GLY A 101 -0.93 3.30 -7.03
N TYR A 102 -0.16 3.54 -5.96
CA TYR A 102 1.25 3.95 -6.01
C TYR A 102 2.24 2.86 -5.52
N PRO A 103 2.21 1.63 -6.07
CA PRO A 103 3.04 0.53 -5.58
C PRO A 103 4.55 0.84 -5.66
N ALA A 104 4.97 1.69 -6.61
CA ALA A 104 6.35 2.11 -6.77
C ALA A 104 6.89 2.94 -5.58
N ALA A 105 6.01 3.60 -4.82
CA ALA A 105 6.40 4.38 -3.64
C ALA A 105 6.72 3.51 -2.42
N VAL A 106 6.12 2.31 -2.32
CA VAL A 106 6.21 1.44 -1.14
C VAL A 106 7.65 1.10 -0.77
N GLY A 107 8.46 0.67 -1.74
CA GLY A 107 9.84 0.24 -1.49
C GLY A 107 10.75 1.39 -1.02
N VAL A 108 10.55 2.60 -1.53
CA VAL A 108 11.30 3.78 -1.08
C VAL A 108 10.88 4.18 0.34
N ALA A 109 9.57 4.17 0.63
CA ALA A 109 9.05 4.47 1.97
C ALA A 109 9.51 3.42 2.99
N GLU A 110 9.52 2.14 2.62
CA GLU A 110 10.06 1.06 3.45
C GLU A 110 11.54 1.28 3.78
N SER A 111 12.36 1.63 2.77
CA SER A 111 13.78 1.90 2.99
C SER A 111 14.00 3.10 3.93
N LEU A 112 13.18 4.15 3.81
CA LEU A 112 13.22 5.29 4.73
C LEU A 112 12.82 4.89 6.15
N CYS A 113 11.76 4.10 6.31
CA CYS A 113 11.36 3.59 7.63
C CYS A 113 12.49 2.78 8.27
N ARG A 114 13.15 1.88 7.51
CA ARG A 114 14.29 1.09 8.01
C ARG A 114 15.45 1.98 8.47
N LEU A 115 15.77 3.03 7.69
CA LEU A 115 16.80 4.00 8.04
C LEU A 115 16.50 4.66 9.41
N LEU A 116 15.27 5.13 9.58
CA LEU A 116 14.84 5.82 10.78
C LEU A 116 14.75 4.88 12.00
N GLU A 117 14.19 3.69 11.80
CA GLU A 117 13.93 2.73 12.88
C GLU A 117 15.20 2.04 13.41
N HIS A 118 16.17 1.76 12.53
CA HIS A 118 17.32 0.93 12.87
C HIS A 118 18.63 1.70 13.08
N THR A 119 18.62 3.03 12.92
CA THR A 119 19.76 3.88 13.33
C THR A 119 19.76 4.00 14.85
N PRO A 120 20.85 3.60 15.54
CA PRO A 120 20.88 3.53 17.00
C PRO A 120 20.65 4.86 17.71
N GLU A 121 21.26 5.91 17.16
CA GLU A 121 21.21 7.27 17.69
C GLU A 121 20.59 8.19 16.68
N ILE A 122 19.50 8.89 17.05
CA ILE A 122 18.71 9.72 16.12
C ILE A 122 19.50 10.88 15.51
N ASP A 123 20.52 11.38 16.19
CA ASP A 123 21.41 12.45 15.70
C ASP A 123 22.43 11.94 14.66
N ARG A 124 22.62 10.63 14.54
CA ARG A 124 23.46 9.99 13.54
C ARG A 124 22.73 9.69 12.22
N ILE A 125 21.41 9.88 12.16
CA ILE A 125 20.65 9.67 10.93
C ILE A 125 21.15 10.64 9.86
N PRO A 126 21.63 10.14 8.69
CA PRO A 126 22.21 10.98 7.66
C PRO A 126 21.12 11.75 6.90
N ILE A 127 20.98 13.05 7.19
CA ILE A 127 19.98 13.93 6.57
C ILE A 127 20.05 13.91 5.02
N ALA A 128 21.25 13.73 4.45
CA ALA A 128 21.43 13.63 3.02
C ALA A 128 20.70 12.41 2.44
N LEU A 129 20.75 11.26 3.13
CA LEU A 129 20.08 10.03 2.72
C LEU A 129 18.56 10.14 2.91
N VAL A 130 18.11 10.77 4.01
CA VAL A 130 16.69 11.11 4.20
C VAL A 130 16.18 11.99 3.04
N ASN A 131 16.92 13.03 2.67
CA ASN A 131 16.56 13.90 1.56
C ASN A 131 16.39 13.11 0.25
N GLN A 132 17.30 12.19 -0.06
CA GLN A 132 17.22 11.35 -1.25
C GLN A 132 15.96 10.49 -1.28
N HIS A 133 15.56 9.91 -0.14
CA HIS A 133 14.32 9.14 -0.04
C HIS A 133 13.08 10.02 -0.26
N VAL A 134 13.02 11.17 0.40
CA VAL A 134 11.89 12.10 0.27
C VAL A 134 11.78 12.62 -1.15
N ASP A 135 12.90 13.01 -1.77
CA ASP A 135 12.93 13.49 -3.15
C ASP A 135 12.50 12.38 -4.14
N ALA A 136 12.90 11.14 -3.90
CA ALA A 136 12.46 9.97 -4.68
C ALA A 136 10.95 9.74 -4.57
N LEU A 137 10.38 9.77 -3.36
CA LEU A 137 8.93 9.64 -3.15
C LEU A 137 8.15 10.74 -3.86
N ARG A 138 8.61 11.99 -3.76
CA ARG A 138 8.00 13.13 -4.45
C ARG A 138 8.09 13.01 -5.97
N ALA A 139 9.21 12.53 -6.50
CA ALA A 139 9.38 12.31 -7.92
C ALA A 139 8.42 11.22 -8.43
N ILE A 140 8.29 10.09 -7.72
CA ILE A 140 7.35 9.01 -8.04
C ILE A 140 5.91 9.53 -8.03
N THR A 141 5.52 10.33 -7.02
CA THR A 141 4.17 10.91 -6.92
C THR A 141 3.88 11.84 -8.11
N ARG A 142 4.82 12.71 -8.47
CA ARG A 142 4.65 13.67 -9.57
C ARG A 142 4.64 13.02 -10.95
N GLU A 143 5.49 12.02 -11.17
CA GLU A 143 5.68 11.37 -12.46
C GLU A 143 4.83 10.10 -12.62
N TYR A 144 3.88 9.86 -11.72
CA TYR A 144 3.09 8.62 -11.63
C TYR A 144 2.46 8.17 -12.95
N SER A 145 2.00 9.13 -13.77
CA SER A 145 1.34 8.84 -15.06
C SER A 145 2.30 8.45 -16.19
N ARG A 146 3.61 8.46 -15.96
CA ARG A 146 4.58 8.09 -16.99
C ARG A 146 4.70 6.57 -17.12
N PRO A 147 4.80 6.03 -18.33
CA PRO A 147 4.85 4.58 -18.56
C PRO A 147 6.14 3.92 -18.02
N ASP A 148 7.24 4.69 -17.90
CA ASP A 148 8.56 4.24 -17.43
C ASP A 148 8.78 4.44 -15.91
N VAL A 149 7.80 4.97 -15.20
CA VAL A 149 7.94 5.31 -13.77
C VAL A 149 8.25 4.09 -12.92
N ALA A 150 7.68 2.94 -13.22
CA ALA A 150 7.89 1.72 -12.42
C ALA A 150 9.34 1.22 -12.51
N ASP A 151 9.95 1.22 -13.69
CA ASP A 151 11.33 0.78 -13.90
C ASP A 151 12.33 1.74 -13.26
N VAL A 152 12.13 3.05 -13.43
CA VAL A 152 12.97 4.08 -12.81
C VAL A 152 12.86 4.01 -11.28
N ALA A 153 11.65 3.90 -10.76
CA ALA A 153 11.42 3.76 -9.32
C ALA A 153 12.03 2.47 -8.75
N GLY A 154 11.94 1.35 -9.47
CA GLY A 154 12.57 0.09 -9.08
C GLY A 154 14.09 0.22 -8.94
N THR A 155 14.74 0.84 -9.94
CA THR A 155 16.20 1.09 -9.92
C THR A 155 16.59 2.02 -8.75
N LEU A 156 15.81 3.09 -8.54
CA LEU A 156 16.06 4.05 -7.47
C LEU A 156 15.86 3.43 -6.09
N THR A 157 14.80 2.65 -5.92
CA THR A 157 14.51 1.90 -4.68
C THR A 157 15.65 0.95 -4.33
N SER A 158 16.14 0.17 -5.29
CA SER A 158 17.26 -0.75 -5.08
C SER A 158 18.50 0.00 -4.59
N ARG A 159 18.87 1.10 -5.24
CA ARG A 159 20.04 1.91 -4.83
C ARG A 159 19.89 2.53 -3.45
N LEU A 160 18.71 3.08 -3.13
CA LEU A 160 18.44 3.65 -1.82
C LEU A 160 18.52 2.58 -0.73
N ARG A 161 17.96 1.40 -1.00
CA ARG A 161 18.02 0.26 -0.08
C ARG A 161 19.46 -0.18 0.16
N ASP A 162 20.27 -0.36 -0.90
CA ASP A 162 21.67 -0.76 -0.79
C ASP A 162 22.47 0.22 0.08
N VAL A 163 22.34 1.52 -0.17
CA VAL A 163 23.01 2.56 0.64
C VAL A 163 22.52 2.58 2.08
N THR A 164 21.22 2.40 2.29
CA THR A 164 20.64 2.32 3.64
C THR A 164 21.15 1.09 4.38
N ASP A 165 21.17 -0.07 3.73
CA ASP A 165 21.64 -1.31 4.32
C ASP A 165 23.14 -1.25 4.68
N ASP A 166 23.96 -0.65 3.82
CA ASP A 166 25.39 -0.46 4.11
C ASP A 166 25.62 0.52 5.26
N PHE A 167 24.85 1.59 5.33
CA PHE A 167 24.87 2.51 6.48
C PHE A 167 24.46 1.80 7.76
N LEU A 168 23.34 1.07 7.75
CA LEU A 168 22.86 0.35 8.93
C LEU A 168 23.84 -0.73 9.42
N LYS A 169 24.54 -1.42 8.51
CA LYS A 169 25.61 -2.36 8.88
C LYS A 169 26.74 -1.67 9.63
N GLN A 170 27.16 -0.48 9.16
CA GLN A 170 28.21 0.29 9.81
C GLN A 170 27.79 0.80 11.19
N GLU A 171 26.57 1.34 11.29
CA GLU A 171 26.05 1.90 12.53
C GLU A 171 25.74 0.85 13.60
N ASN A 172 25.54 -0.41 13.19
CA ASN A 172 25.17 -1.51 14.09
C ASN A 172 26.25 -2.60 14.18
N ASP A 173 27.48 -2.35 13.76
CA ASP A 173 28.58 -3.33 13.74
C ASP A 173 28.89 -3.92 15.13
N PHE A 174 28.61 -3.13 16.20
CA PHE A 174 28.73 -3.54 17.60
C PHE A 174 27.55 -4.39 18.13
N ARG A 175 26.50 -4.63 17.29
CA ARG A 175 25.28 -5.39 17.62
C ARG A 175 25.02 -6.50 16.60
N PRO A 176 25.88 -7.54 16.49
CA PRO A 176 25.76 -8.55 15.44
C PRO A 176 24.42 -9.30 15.44
N ASP A 177 23.91 -9.66 16.63
CA ASP A 177 22.60 -10.36 16.74
C ASP A 177 21.45 -9.49 16.24
N TYR A 178 21.52 -8.19 16.47
CA TYR A 178 20.54 -7.23 15.96
C TYR A 178 20.64 -7.09 14.44
N LEU A 179 21.86 -7.01 13.88
CA LEU A 179 22.07 -7.01 12.43
C LEU A 179 21.47 -8.27 11.80
N GLU A 180 21.70 -9.43 12.37
CA GLU A 180 21.08 -10.67 11.87
C GLU A 180 19.57 -10.55 11.87
N SER A 181 18.96 -10.02 12.91
CA SER A 181 17.50 -9.88 13.01
C SER A 181 16.88 -8.95 11.95
N ILE A 182 17.53 -7.83 11.62
CA ILE A 182 17.01 -6.84 10.66
C ILE A 182 17.32 -7.17 9.19
N PHE A 183 18.30 -8.06 8.95
CA PHE A 183 18.67 -8.52 7.62
C PHE A 183 18.21 -9.95 7.30
N SER A 184 17.72 -10.70 8.29
CA SER A 184 17.11 -12.01 8.05
C SER A 184 15.80 -11.87 7.29
N PRO A 185 15.53 -12.73 6.30
CA PRO A 185 14.23 -12.74 5.66
C PRO A 185 13.14 -13.06 6.69
N PRO A 186 11.93 -12.44 6.58
CA PRO A 186 10.84 -12.77 7.47
C PRO A 186 10.59 -14.28 7.44
N LEU A 187 10.53 -14.91 8.61
CA LEU A 187 10.21 -16.33 8.74
C LEU A 187 8.85 -16.54 8.03
N ALA A 188 8.87 -17.30 6.96
CA ALA A 188 7.63 -17.77 6.34
C ALA A 188 6.77 -18.41 7.44
N PRO A 189 5.45 -18.15 7.52
CA PRO A 189 4.61 -18.83 8.48
C PRO A 189 4.80 -20.32 8.28
N GLY A 190 5.34 -20.98 9.31
CA GLY A 190 5.70 -22.38 9.23
C GLY A 190 4.50 -23.18 8.73
N SER A 191 4.67 -23.96 7.66
CA SER A 191 3.75 -25.01 7.30
C SER A 191 3.63 -25.92 8.52
N ALA A 192 2.55 -25.78 9.28
CA ALA A 192 2.22 -26.69 10.33
C ALA A 192 2.14 -28.08 9.67
N GLY A 193 3.13 -28.92 9.95
CA GLY A 193 3.22 -30.28 9.47
C GLY A 193 2.00 -31.04 9.94
N THR A 194 1.38 -31.73 9.00
CA THR A 194 0.39 -32.80 9.18
C THR A 194 0.87 -33.87 10.13
#